data_5254adf3f7bf7feb7c6115bf57dee8dc
#
_entry.id   5254adf3f7bf7feb7c6115bf57dee8dc
#
_cell.length_a   1.000
_cell.length_b   1.000
_cell.length_c   1.000
_cell.angle_alpha   90.00
_cell.angle_beta   90.00
_cell.angle_gamma   90.00
#
_symmetry.space_group_name_H-M   'P 1'
#
loop_
_entity.id
_entity.type
_entity.pdbx_description
1 polymer ?
#
loop_
_entity_poly.entity_id
_entity_poly.type
_entity_poly.pdbx_seq_one_letter_code
_entity_poly.pdbx_strand_id
1 'polypeptide(L)'
;KQQIDPQGTTQFLPMGAPSLMDIQQTDYNAKLVPGSAVGVAITYGDFAVGATGTVTAVDGKNILAFGHPFLHRGNVNYFMTDAKVVGTISGQSNGMKIANIGNIIGRISQDRATGIAGTLGTFPSVVPVKVRVQDNSLGRTDTYGARIAYDEDFLAQLSGGIAYAALSK
;
A
#
# COMPACT_ATOMS: atom_id res chain seq x y z
N LYS A 1 -12.93 0.52 -8.06
CA LYS A 1 -13.21 1.20 -6.78
C LYS A 1 -14.41 0.57 -6.04
N GLN A 2 -15.56 0.43 -6.71
CA GLN A 2 -16.77 -0.15 -6.09
C GLN A 2 -16.63 -1.61 -5.65
N GLN A 3 -15.76 -2.39 -6.30
CA GLN A 3 -15.52 -3.80 -5.95
C GLN A 3 -14.60 -3.98 -4.75
N ILE A 4 -13.67 -3.03 -4.52
CA ILE A 4 -12.74 -3.05 -3.37
C ILE A 4 -13.34 -2.35 -2.16
N ASP A 5 -14.16 -1.33 -2.39
CA ASP A 5 -14.86 -0.55 -1.36
C ASP A 5 -16.33 -0.38 -1.76
N PRO A 6 -17.18 -1.38 -1.46
CA PRO A 6 -18.61 -1.34 -1.81
C PRO A 6 -19.37 -0.17 -1.21
N GLN A 7 -18.89 0.34 -0.08
CA GLN A 7 -19.51 1.47 0.61
C GLN A 7 -19.02 2.83 0.10
N GLY A 8 -17.96 2.86 -0.72
CA GLY A 8 -17.43 4.08 -1.30
C GLY A 8 -16.83 5.09 -0.31
N THR A 9 -16.55 4.63 0.91
CA THR A 9 -16.03 5.47 2.01
C THR A 9 -14.52 5.72 1.91
N THR A 10 -13.80 4.83 1.20
CA THR A 10 -12.35 4.92 1.02
C THR A 10 -12.00 5.72 -0.22
N GLN A 11 -11.17 6.72 -0.06
CA GLN A 11 -10.62 7.49 -1.18
C GLN A 11 -9.30 6.88 -1.64
N PHE A 12 -9.29 6.33 -2.86
CA PHE A 12 -8.07 5.89 -3.51
C PHE A 12 -7.47 7.06 -4.31
N LEU A 13 -6.35 7.58 -3.84
CA LEU A 13 -5.60 8.60 -4.55
C LEU A 13 -4.47 7.94 -5.35
N PRO A 14 -4.19 8.42 -6.57
CA PRO A 14 -2.99 8.00 -7.28
C PRO A 14 -1.76 8.38 -6.44
N MET A 15 -0.95 7.40 -6.10
CA MET A 15 0.28 7.60 -5.34
C MET A 15 1.46 7.10 -6.15
N GLY A 16 2.56 7.85 -6.09
CA GLY A 16 3.84 7.36 -6.59
C GLY A 16 4.27 6.13 -5.78
N ALA A 17 4.67 5.09 -6.46
CA ALA A 17 5.30 3.93 -5.85
C ALA A 17 6.69 3.74 -6.47
N PRO A 18 7.65 3.24 -5.69
CA PRO A 18 8.95 2.91 -6.23
C PRO A 18 8.81 1.83 -7.33
N SER A 19 9.67 1.92 -8.33
CA SER A 19 9.73 0.93 -9.41
C SER A 19 10.15 -0.46 -8.88
N LEU A 20 9.97 -1.50 -9.71
CA LEU A 20 10.43 -2.86 -9.38
C LEU A 20 11.92 -2.94 -9.01
N MET A 21 12.75 -2.03 -9.54
CA MET A 21 14.17 -1.99 -9.22
C MET A 21 14.41 -1.51 -7.78
N ASP A 22 13.49 -0.75 -7.22
CA ASP A 22 13.54 -0.24 -5.85
C ASP A 22 12.90 -1.20 -4.82
N ILE A 23 12.26 -2.29 -5.26
CA ILE A 23 11.58 -3.27 -4.40
C ILE A 23 12.53 -4.04 -3.47
N GLN A 24 13.82 -3.94 -3.64
CA GLN A 24 14.78 -4.54 -2.71
C GLN A 24 14.93 -3.75 -1.39
N GLN A 25 14.24 -2.64 -1.25
CA GLN A 25 14.32 -1.80 -0.07
C GLN A 25 13.28 -2.24 0.98
N THR A 26 13.57 -3.35 1.63
CA THR A 26 12.92 -3.71 2.89
C THR A 26 13.78 -3.15 4.02
N ASP A 27 13.24 -2.23 4.79
CA ASP A 27 13.96 -1.70 5.94
C ASP A 27 13.56 -2.48 7.20
N TYR A 28 14.45 -3.37 7.63
CA TYR A 28 14.28 -4.18 8.85
C TYR A 28 14.50 -3.38 10.15
N ASN A 29 15.09 -2.20 10.06
CA ASN A 29 15.46 -1.37 11.20
C ASN A 29 14.61 -0.09 11.31
N ALA A 30 13.55 0.01 10.53
CA ALA A 30 12.68 1.16 10.56
C ALA A 30 12.13 1.41 11.97
N LYS A 31 12.12 2.68 12.34
CA LYS A 31 11.58 3.15 13.62
C LYS A 31 10.48 4.16 13.32
N LEU A 32 9.35 3.93 13.95
CA LEU A 32 8.22 4.86 13.91
C LEU A 32 7.97 5.41 15.31
N VAL A 33 7.48 6.62 15.38
CA VAL A 33 7.01 7.26 16.60
C VAL A 33 5.60 7.81 16.38
N PRO A 34 4.82 8.05 17.43
CA PRO A 34 3.52 8.74 17.27
C PRO A 34 3.69 10.04 16.47
N GLY A 35 2.83 10.25 15.49
CA GLY A 35 2.93 11.37 14.53
C GLY A 35 3.73 11.08 13.25
N SER A 36 4.51 9.99 13.18
CA SER A 36 5.17 9.56 11.95
C SER A 36 4.15 9.29 10.83
N ALA A 37 4.53 9.57 9.60
CA ALA A 37 3.78 9.12 8.45
C ALA A 37 4.02 7.61 8.23
N VAL A 38 2.97 6.87 7.92
CA VAL A 38 3.00 5.43 7.66
C VAL A 38 2.07 5.09 6.51
N GLY A 39 2.41 4.08 5.72
CA GLY A 39 1.58 3.57 4.65
C GLY A 39 1.06 2.16 4.92
N VAL A 40 -0.08 1.86 4.34
CA VAL A 40 -0.63 0.52 4.16
C VAL A 40 -0.80 0.26 2.67
N ALA A 41 -0.39 -0.91 2.19
CA ALA A 41 -0.55 -1.29 0.80
C ALA A 41 -1.01 -2.74 0.67
N ILE A 42 -1.89 -2.99 -0.31
CA ILE A 42 -2.32 -4.34 -0.69
C ILE A 42 -1.56 -4.86 -1.92
N THR A 43 -1.06 -3.95 -2.75
CA THR A 43 -0.10 -4.26 -3.81
C THR A 43 1.08 -3.30 -3.73
N TYR A 44 2.24 -3.78 -4.15
CA TYR A 44 3.50 -3.05 -4.11
C TYR A 44 4.36 -3.39 -5.33
N GLY A 45 4.97 -2.38 -5.95
CA GLY A 45 5.78 -2.52 -7.16
C GLY A 45 5.38 -1.52 -8.23
N ASP A 46 5.44 -1.91 -9.51
CA ASP A 46 5.04 -1.02 -10.63
C ASP A 46 3.57 -0.59 -10.57
N PHE A 47 2.77 -1.35 -9.84
CA PHE A 47 1.38 -1.05 -9.52
C PHE A 47 1.18 -1.17 -8.02
N ALA A 48 0.95 -0.04 -7.36
CA ALA A 48 0.69 0.01 -5.93
C ALA A 48 -0.75 0.45 -5.66
N VAL A 49 -1.38 -0.23 -4.71
CA VAL A 49 -2.69 0.14 -4.16
C VAL A 49 -2.56 0.22 -2.65
N GLY A 50 -2.80 1.39 -2.11
CA GLY A 50 -2.63 1.61 -0.68
C GLY A 50 -3.08 3.00 -0.25
N ALA A 51 -2.79 3.33 0.99
CA ALA A 51 -3.06 4.63 1.59
C ALA A 51 -1.94 5.02 2.55
N THR A 52 -1.85 6.28 2.87
CA THR A 52 -0.94 6.81 3.89
C THR A 52 -1.73 7.51 4.99
N GLY A 53 -1.21 7.46 6.19
CA GLY A 53 -1.80 8.12 7.34
C GLY A 53 -0.76 8.39 8.42
N THR A 54 -1.20 8.49 9.65
CA THR A 54 -0.35 8.87 10.77
C THR A 54 -0.34 7.79 11.83
N VAL A 55 0.84 7.52 12.39
CA VAL A 55 1.00 6.64 13.55
C VAL A 55 0.35 7.28 14.76
N THR A 56 -0.54 6.54 15.41
CA THR A 56 -1.25 6.96 16.63
C THR A 56 -0.47 6.59 17.88
N ALA A 57 0.00 5.34 17.94
CA ALA A 57 0.74 4.82 19.09
C ALA A 57 1.77 3.77 18.65
N VAL A 58 2.80 3.62 19.46
CA VAL A 58 3.88 2.63 19.28
C VAL A 58 4.12 1.95 20.62
N ASP A 59 4.12 0.62 20.59
CA ASP A 59 4.51 -0.23 21.71
C ASP A 59 5.52 -1.28 21.21
N GLY A 60 6.80 -1.02 21.46
CA GLY A 60 7.89 -1.82 20.91
C GLY A 60 7.86 -1.85 19.39
N LYS A 61 7.56 -3.01 18.82
CA LYS A 61 7.39 -3.20 17.37
C LYS A 61 5.92 -3.08 16.91
N ASN A 62 4.99 -2.99 17.84
CA ASN A 62 3.56 -2.90 17.52
C ASN A 62 3.19 -1.45 17.22
N ILE A 63 2.50 -1.27 16.11
CA ILE A 63 2.09 0.04 15.59
C ILE A 63 0.57 0.08 15.52
N LEU A 64 -0.01 1.15 16.07
CA LEU A 64 -1.39 1.55 15.84
C LEU A 64 -1.39 2.85 15.02
N ALA A 65 -2.18 2.89 13.96
CA ALA A 65 -2.16 4.03 13.03
C ALA A 65 -3.54 4.34 12.45
N PHE A 66 -3.63 5.44 11.75
CA PHE A 66 -4.74 6.00 10.99
C PHE A 66 -5.82 6.65 11.87
N GLY A 67 -6.26 6.01 12.96
CA GLY A 67 -7.43 6.46 13.74
C GLY A 67 -8.78 6.21 13.06
N HIS A 68 -8.79 5.51 11.94
CA HIS A 68 -9.95 5.08 11.16
C HIS A 68 -9.60 3.81 10.37
N PRO A 69 -10.58 3.05 9.85
CA PRO A 69 -10.28 1.86 9.05
C PRO A 69 -9.67 2.23 7.69
N PHE A 70 -8.91 1.30 7.11
CA PHE A 70 -8.49 1.36 5.71
C PHE A 70 -9.60 0.79 4.80
N LEU A 71 -9.91 -0.50 4.93
CA LEU A 71 -10.99 -1.19 4.22
C LEU A 71 -11.99 -1.86 5.17
N HIS A 72 -11.74 -1.78 6.48
CA HIS A 72 -12.56 -2.34 7.55
C HIS A 72 -12.77 -3.85 7.45
N ARG A 73 -11.71 -4.60 7.14
CA ARG A 73 -11.79 -6.04 6.89
C ARG A 73 -11.41 -6.93 8.09
N GLY A 74 -11.15 -6.33 9.24
CA GLY A 74 -10.83 -7.08 10.47
C GLY A 74 -9.40 -7.62 10.46
N ASN A 75 -9.23 -8.94 10.45
CA ASN A 75 -7.92 -9.58 10.32
C ASN A 75 -7.48 -9.49 8.86
N VAL A 76 -6.29 -8.95 8.66
CA VAL A 76 -5.74 -8.69 7.32
C VAL A 76 -4.27 -9.07 7.22
N ASN A 77 -3.75 -9.02 6.01
CA ASN A 77 -2.35 -9.35 5.71
C ASN A 77 -1.85 -8.33 4.67
N TYR A 78 -1.54 -7.10 5.10
CA TYR A 78 -1.13 -6.03 4.20
C TYR A 78 0.31 -5.60 4.45
N PHE A 79 0.94 -4.95 3.47
CA PHE A 79 2.22 -4.29 3.67
C PHE A 79 2.06 -3.09 4.60
N MET A 80 2.96 -2.97 5.58
CA MET A 80 3.24 -1.71 6.26
C MET A 80 4.44 -1.08 5.59
N THR A 81 4.34 0.19 5.22
CA THR A 81 5.45 0.94 4.62
C THR A 81 5.76 2.17 5.45
N ASP A 82 6.98 2.67 5.35
CA ASP A 82 7.22 4.06 5.68
C ASP A 82 6.49 4.96 4.66
N ALA A 83 6.40 6.24 4.94
CA ALA A 83 5.79 7.19 4.03
C ALA A 83 6.58 8.49 4.03
N LYS A 84 6.90 8.96 2.82
CA LYS A 84 7.58 10.25 2.64
C LYS A 84 6.54 11.33 2.40
N VAL A 85 6.42 12.24 3.36
CA VAL A 85 5.57 13.42 3.21
C VAL A 85 6.20 14.34 2.15
N VAL A 86 5.47 14.64 1.09
CA VAL A 86 5.89 15.52 0.00
C VAL A 86 5.25 16.90 0.07
N GLY A 87 4.22 17.05 0.90
CA GLY A 87 3.56 18.32 1.12
C GLY A 87 2.45 18.23 2.16
N THR A 88 1.98 19.38 2.59
CA THR A 88 0.82 19.50 3.45
C THR A 88 -0.14 20.50 2.82
N ILE A 89 -1.43 20.19 2.84
CA ILE A 89 -2.48 21.14 2.48
C ILE A 89 -3.10 21.62 3.79
N SER A 90 -2.99 22.91 4.05
CA SER A 90 -3.61 23.55 5.20
C SER A 90 -5.04 23.95 4.85
N GLY A 91 -6.02 23.40 5.55
CA GLY A 91 -7.42 23.83 5.50
C GLY A 91 -7.82 24.49 6.81
N GLN A 92 -8.85 25.31 6.80
CA GLN A 92 -9.33 26.00 8.01
C GLN A 92 -9.86 25.04 9.08
N SER A 93 -10.29 23.83 8.69
CA SER A 93 -10.83 22.81 9.60
C SER A 93 -10.08 21.47 9.51
N ASN A 94 -9.38 21.18 8.41
CA ASN A 94 -8.69 19.89 8.21
C ASN A 94 -7.39 20.10 7.45
N GLY A 95 -6.27 19.81 8.08
CA GLY A 95 -4.99 19.67 7.39
C GLY A 95 -4.83 18.28 6.81
N MET A 96 -4.32 18.16 5.57
CA MET A 96 -4.03 16.88 4.93
C MET A 96 -2.56 16.80 4.56
N LYS A 97 -1.91 15.69 4.92
CA LYS A 97 -0.56 15.36 4.45
C LYS A 97 -0.65 14.64 3.11
N ILE A 98 0.10 15.10 2.13
CA ILE A 98 0.34 14.36 0.89
C ILE A 98 1.61 13.56 1.09
N ALA A 99 1.54 12.24 0.97
CA ALA A 99 2.68 11.37 1.18
C ALA A 99 2.70 10.25 0.15
N ASN A 100 3.91 9.84 -0.22
CA ASN A 100 4.15 8.67 -1.05
C ASN A 100 4.48 7.47 -0.18
N ILE A 101 4.01 6.29 -0.60
CA ILE A 101 4.44 5.01 -0.05
C ILE A 101 5.94 4.85 -0.30
N GLY A 102 6.67 4.53 0.75
CA GLY A 102 8.12 4.28 0.70
C GLY A 102 8.48 2.80 0.84
N ASN A 103 9.47 2.49 1.67
CA ASN A 103 9.97 1.14 1.87
C ASN A 103 8.98 0.26 2.64
N ILE A 104 9.02 -1.04 2.40
CA ILE A 104 8.29 -2.01 3.20
C ILE A 104 9.02 -2.17 4.54
N ILE A 105 8.34 -1.90 5.64
CA ILE A 105 8.90 -1.89 7.00
C ILE A 105 8.24 -2.90 7.93
N GLY A 106 7.10 -3.47 7.52
CA GLY A 106 6.38 -4.40 8.36
C GLY A 106 5.11 -4.95 7.72
N ARG A 107 4.24 -5.46 8.57
CA ARG A 107 2.94 -6.04 8.20
C ARG A 107 1.83 -5.38 9.01
N ILE A 108 0.75 -5.00 8.34
CA ILE A 108 -0.53 -4.68 8.94
C ILE A 108 -1.34 -5.98 9.07
N SER A 109 -1.77 -6.29 10.28
CA SER A 109 -2.53 -7.51 10.59
C SER A 109 -3.96 -7.24 11.05
N GLN A 110 -4.29 -5.99 11.35
CA GLN A 110 -5.62 -5.59 11.80
C GLN A 110 -6.08 -4.33 11.05
N ASP A 111 -7.34 -4.35 10.62
CA ASP A 111 -8.03 -3.22 9.99
C ASP A 111 -9.42 -3.10 10.61
N ARG A 112 -9.51 -2.32 11.67
CA ARG A 112 -10.69 -2.20 12.54
C ARG A 112 -11.31 -0.80 12.44
N ALA A 113 -12.51 -0.63 12.99
CA ALA A 113 -13.23 0.64 12.98
C ALA A 113 -12.42 1.82 13.57
N THR A 114 -11.54 1.54 14.52
CA THR A 114 -10.73 2.55 15.24
C THR A 114 -9.35 2.78 14.66
N GLY A 115 -8.95 2.00 13.65
CA GLY A 115 -7.64 2.13 13.03
C GLY A 115 -7.07 0.83 12.48
N ILE A 116 -5.85 0.92 12.00
CA ILE A 116 -5.06 -0.22 11.55
C ILE A 116 -3.96 -0.51 12.57
N ALA A 117 -3.63 -1.80 12.73
CA ALA A 117 -2.54 -2.20 13.59
C ALA A 117 -1.65 -3.24 12.89
N GLY A 118 -0.37 -3.21 13.24
CA GLY A 118 0.61 -4.08 12.65
C GLY A 118 1.91 -4.16 13.43
N THR A 119 2.90 -4.85 12.87
CA THR A 119 4.18 -5.10 13.54
C THR A 119 5.34 -4.81 12.61
N LEU A 120 6.29 -4.03 13.07
CA LEU A 120 7.56 -3.74 12.38
C LEU A 120 8.42 -5.01 12.29
N GLY A 121 9.11 -5.16 11.16
CA GLY A 121 10.06 -6.25 10.94
C GLY A 121 9.42 -7.62 10.70
N THR A 122 8.11 -7.72 10.61
CA THR A 122 7.37 -8.88 10.11
C THR A 122 6.76 -8.52 8.77
N PHE A 123 6.67 -9.46 7.83
CA PHE A 123 6.23 -9.16 6.47
C PHE A 123 5.05 -10.04 6.07
N PRO A 124 4.14 -9.52 5.22
CA PRO A 124 3.02 -10.32 4.73
C PRO A 124 3.52 -11.44 3.81
N SER A 125 2.78 -12.54 3.76
CA SER A 125 2.87 -13.47 2.64
C SER A 125 2.42 -12.77 1.37
N VAL A 126 3.10 -13.05 0.24
CA VAL A 126 2.87 -12.33 -1.00
C VAL A 126 2.76 -13.27 -2.19
N VAL A 127 2.01 -12.84 -3.19
CA VAL A 127 1.95 -13.47 -4.51
C VAL A 127 2.61 -12.52 -5.50
N PRO A 128 3.74 -12.91 -6.10
CA PRO A 128 4.36 -12.10 -7.15
C PRO A 128 3.55 -12.21 -8.45
N VAL A 129 3.31 -11.08 -9.08
CA VAL A 129 2.67 -10.98 -10.40
C VAL A 129 3.66 -10.34 -11.35
N LYS A 130 3.88 -10.98 -12.51
CA LYS A 130 4.71 -10.48 -13.59
C LYS A 130 3.91 -10.46 -14.87
N VAL A 131 3.82 -9.30 -15.51
CA VAL A 131 3.11 -9.11 -16.77
C VAL A 131 4.10 -8.70 -17.84
N ARG A 132 4.16 -9.47 -18.90
CA ARG A 132 4.94 -9.16 -20.09
C ARG A 132 4.00 -8.73 -21.20
N VAL A 133 4.14 -7.49 -21.65
CA VAL A 133 3.37 -6.91 -22.74
C VAL A 133 4.24 -6.86 -23.97
N GLN A 134 3.76 -7.43 -25.07
CA GLN A 134 4.44 -7.40 -26.36
C GLN A 134 3.58 -6.61 -27.37
N ASP A 135 4.10 -5.48 -27.80
CA ASP A 135 3.49 -4.68 -28.87
C ASP A 135 4.17 -5.03 -30.19
N ASN A 136 3.48 -5.81 -31.01
CA ASN A 136 3.99 -6.25 -32.30
C ASN A 136 4.04 -5.11 -33.35
N SER A 137 3.25 -4.05 -33.17
CA SER A 137 3.22 -2.91 -34.09
C SER A 137 4.43 -2.00 -33.90
N LEU A 138 4.90 -1.88 -32.65
CA LEU A 138 6.07 -1.09 -32.29
C LEU A 138 7.34 -1.94 -32.12
N GLY A 139 7.25 -3.27 -32.20
CA GLY A 139 8.35 -4.18 -31.94
C GLY A 139 8.90 -4.10 -30.50
N ARG A 140 8.06 -3.65 -29.54
CA ARG A 140 8.44 -3.39 -28.16
C ARG A 140 7.95 -4.49 -27.23
N THR A 141 8.76 -4.84 -26.25
CA THR A 141 8.37 -5.74 -25.16
C THR A 141 8.68 -5.08 -23.83
N ASP A 142 7.67 -4.92 -23.00
CA ASP A 142 7.80 -4.36 -21.65
C ASP A 142 7.43 -5.41 -20.61
N THR A 143 8.06 -5.34 -19.46
CA THR A 143 7.77 -6.24 -18.35
C THR A 143 7.48 -5.42 -17.11
N TYR A 144 6.34 -5.69 -16.50
CA TYR A 144 5.88 -5.07 -15.27
C TYR A 144 5.77 -6.10 -14.17
N GLY A 145 5.99 -5.70 -12.93
CA GLY A 145 5.86 -6.59 -11.80
C GLY A 145 5.25 -5.91 -10.58
N ALA A 146 4.50 -6.69 -9.83
CA ALA A 146 3.96 -6.29 -8.55
C ALA A 146 3.94 -7.48 -7.59
N ARG A 147 3.88 -7.19 -6.31
CA ARG A 147 3.62 -8.14 -5.24
C ARG A 147 2.25 -7.85 -4.67
N ILE A 148 1.38 -8.83 -4.63
CA ILE A 148 0.08 -8.73 -3.99
C ILE A 148 0.22 -9.35 -2.61
N ALA A 149 -0.13 -8.62 -1.55
CA ALA A 149 -0.27 -9.20 -0.22
C ALA A 149 -1.38 -10.27 -0.29
N TYR A 150 -1.07 -11.50 0.18
CA TYR A 150 -1.98 -12.62 0.00
C TYR A 150 -3.30 -12.39 0.73
N ASP A 151 -4.36 -12.34 -0.04
CA ASP A 151 -5.75 -12.25 0.39
C ASP A 151 -6.60 -12.94 -0.68
N GLU A 152 -7.31 -14.01 -0.32
CA GLU A 152 -8.07 -14.83 -1.27
C GLU A 152 -9.14 -14.04 -2.01
N ASP A 153 -9.79 -13.10 -1.33
CA ASP A 153 -10.88 -12.30 -1.91
C ASP A 153 -10.38 -11.29 -2.95
N PHE A 154 -9.15 -10.81 -2.80
CA PHE A 154 -8.60 -9.77 -3.65
C PHE A 154 -7.66 -10.26 -4.76
N LEU A 155 -7.07 -11.45 -4.57
CA LEU A 155 -5.98 -11.91 -5.43
C LEU A 155 -6.34 -11.93 -6.91
N ALA A 156 -7.49 -12.53 -7.27
CA ALA A 156 -7.91 -12.63 -8.67
C ALA A 156 -8.18 -11.26 -9.28
N GLN A 157 -8.86 -10.40 -8.53
CA GLN A 157 -9.25 -9.06 -8.97
C GLN A 157 -8.04 -8.13 -9.15
N LEU A 158 -7.12 -8.16 -8.18
CA LEU A 158 -5.89 -7.35 -8.24
C LEU A 158 -4.96 -7.83 -9.35
N SER A 159 -4.83 -9.15 -9.55
CA SER A 159 -4.05 -9.71 -10.66
C SER A 159 -4.60 -9.28 -12.03
N GLY A 160 -5.92 -9.35 -12.21
CA GLY A 160 -6.60 -8.87 -13.41
C GLY A 160 -6.42 -7.36 -13.62
N GLY A 161 -6.55 -6.58 -12.55
CA GLY A 161 -6.32 -5.14 -12.58
C GLY A 161 -4.89 -4.75 -12.96
N ILE A 162 -3.90 -5.47 -12.44
CA ILE A 162 -2.48 -5.27 -12.79
C ILE A 162 -2.24 -5.59 -14.28
N ALA A 163 -2.80 -6.71 -14.77
CA ALA A 163 -2.68 -7.08 -16.17
C ALA A 163 -3.30 -6.02 -17.09
N TYR A 164 -4.50 -5.55 -16.77
CA TYR A 164 -5.16 -4.49 -17.51
C TYR A 164 -4.38 -3.17 -17.49
N ALA A 165 -3.89 -2.76 -16.33
CA ALA A 165 -3.10 -1.55 -16.18
C ALA A 165 -1.77 -1.61 -16.95
N ALA A 166 -1.14 -2.79 -17.02
CA ALA A 166 0.07 -3.01 -17.81
C ALA A 166 -0.17 -2.84 -19.32
N LEU A 167 -1.35 -3.24 -19.83
CA LEU A 167 -1.73 -3.06 -21.22
C LEU A 167 -2.04 -1.60 -21.58
N SER A 168 -2.29 -0.77 -20.58
CA SER A 168 -2.65 0.64 -20.74
C SER A 168 -1.46 1.59 -20.68
N LYS A 169 -0.24 1.07 -20.45
CA LYS A 169 1.01 1.83 -20.40
C LYS A 169 1.74 1.85 -21.75
#